data_02ad3a36b567f2cddf5f9a93a0e15358
#
_entry.id   02ad3a36b567f2cddf5f9a93a0e15358
#
_cell.length_a   1.000
_cell.length_b   1.000
_cell.length_c   1.000
_cell.angle_alpha   90.00
_cell.angle_beta   90.00
_cell.angle_gamma   90.00
#
_symmetry.space_group_name_H-M   'P 1'
#
loop_
_entity.id
_entity.type
_entity.pdbx_description
1 polymer ?
#
loop_
_entity_poly.entity_id
_entity_poly.type
_entity_poly.pdbx_seq_one_letter_code
_entity_poly.pdbx_strand_id
1 'polypeptide(L)'
;MNHSPLPTPHSLAVFPSRSMSYNAGVLIHGKDALLVDPGLYPDEIDRIKAYIYSRGASPLHLVVTHSHWDHVLGPEYFPGVPVIQQQESVAVFAEHHTRIEHQVTEWERQSGIQRDMPFLLPEPDQTFTDRLGLQSGGKTIELLHAPGHAPEQLVVYDPSEATLWAADMLSDIEIPFVMHDLQAYRQTLDRLAQLEVKTLVPGHGRPANGQAEVSARLDADRAYLAELQKRVEAAISAGRSAAEALTACASMRYANRDQNEDAHRLSVETAFIELGGEVEPGHKGWNRFQ
;
A
#
# COMPACT_ATOMS: atom_id res chain seq x y z
N MET A 1 21.29 -12.22 -5.85
CA MET A 1 20.42 -13.20 -6.54
C MET A 1 19.73 -12.48 -7.69
N ASN A 2 19.73 -13.04 -8.90
CA ASN A 2 19.03 -12.42 -10.04
C ASN A 2 17.51 -12.66 -9.86
N HIS A 3 16.80 -11.68 -9.33
CA HIS A 3 15.34 -11.71 -9.31
C HIS A 3 14.83 -11.20 -10.67
N SER A 4 14.58 -12.12 -11.59
CA SER A 4 13.79 -11.81 -12.79
C SER A 4 12.38 -11.46 -12.39
N PRO A 5 11.66 -10.59 -13.17
CA PRO A 5 10.25 -10.32 -12.90
C PRO A 5 9.44 -11.61 -12.81
N LEU A 6 8.49 -11.65 -11.89
CA LEU A 6 7.59 -12.80 -11.75
C LEU A 6 6.73 -12.92 -13.02
N PRO A 7 6.50 -14.14 -13.53
CA PRO A 7 5.60 -14.34 -14.66
C PRO A 7 4.17 -13.98 -14.25
N THR A 8 3.61 -12.98 -14.92
CA THR A 8 2.26 -12.46 -14.72
C THR A 8 1.56 -12.37 -16.08
N PRO A 9 0.24 -12.11 -16.16
CA PRO A 9 -0.44 -11.84 -17.42
C PRO A 9 0.27 -10.78 -18.27
N HIS A 10 0.05 -10.80 -19.57
CA HIS A 10 0.88 -10.19 -20.61
C HIS A 10 1.28 -8.71 -20.46
N SER A 11 0.59 -7.93 -19.63
CA SER A 11 0.86 -6.51 -19.43
C SER A 11 1.60 -6.17 -18.14
N LEU A 12 1.43 -6.98 -17.08
CA LEU A 12 1.99 -6.71 -15.75
C LEU A 12 3.35 -7.40 -15.57
N ALA A 13 4.33 -6.67 -15.04
CA ALA A 13 5.56 -7.23 -14.47
C ALA A 13 5.66 -6.79 -13.00
N VAL A 14 5.90 -7.75 -12.11
CA VAL A 14 6.13 -7.52 -10.68
C VAL A 14 7.60 -7.69 -10.38
N PHE A 15 8.19 -6.72 -9.71
CA PHE A 15 9.60 -6.69 -9.30
C PHE A 15 9.70 -6.81 -7.78
N PRO A 16 9.82 -8.04 -7.25
CA PRO A 16 10.02 -8.21 -5.82
C PRO A 16 11.35 -7.64 -5.38
N SER A 17 11.33 -6.87 -4.31
CA SER A 17 12.53 -6.40 -3.64
C SER A 17 13.17 -7.52 -2.82
N ARG A 18 14.48 -7.37 -2.56
CA ARG A 18 15.21 -8.22 -1.62
C ARG A 18 14.85 -7.96 -0.15
N SER A 19 14.10 -6.92 0.12
CA SER A 19 13.67 -6.54 1.48
C SER A 19 12.17 -6.44 1.60
N MET A 20 11.65 -6.74 2.80
CA MET A 20 10.26 -6.54 3.23
C MET A 20 9.21 -7.28 2.37
N SER A 21 9.62 -8.20 1.49
CA SER A 21 8.75 -8.80 0.46
C SER A 21 7.98 -7.75 -0.36
N TYR A 22 8.56 -6.55 -0.47
CA TYR A 22 8.01 -5.41 -1.18
C TYR A 22 7.94 -5.67 -2.69
N ASN A 23 6.92 -5.15 -3.35
CA ASN A 23 6.71 -5.28 -4.79
C ASN A 23 6.66 -3.90 -5.46
N ALA A 24 7.45 -3.73 -6.51
CA ALA A 24 7.27 -2.64 -7.47
C ALA A 24 6.61 -3.18 -8.75
N GLY A 25 5.77 -2.36 -9.41
CA GLY A 25 4.99 -2.77 -10.56
C GLY A 25 5.26 -2.00 -11.84
N VAL A 26 5.14 -2.70 -12.97
CA VAL A 26 5.10 -2.08 -14.29
C VAL A 26 3.99 -2.72 -15.11
N LEU A 27 3.04 -1.91 -15.58
CA LEU A 27 2.03 -2.32 -16.55
C LEU A 27 2.40 -1.75 -17.92
N ILE A 28 2.54 -2.62 -18.93
CA ILE A 28 2.90 -2.21 -20.30
C ILE A 28 1.76 -2.50 -21.26
N HIS A 29 1.22 -1.46 -21.87
CA HIS A 29 0.28 -1.56 -22.97
C HIS A 29 0.87 -0.92 -24.23
N GLY A 30 1.19 -1.73 -25.21
CA GLY A 30 1.87 -1.26 -26.42
C GLY A 30 3.26 -0.69 -26.14
N LYS A 31 3.43 0.63 -26.23
CA LYS A 31 4.67 1.34 -25.92
C LYS A 31 4.60 2.14 -24.62
N ASP A 32 3.47 2.12 -23.95
CA ASP A 32 3.21 2.90 -22.74
C ASP A 32 3.46 2.04 -21.51
N ALA A 33 4.29 2.49 -20.59
CA ALA A 33 4.53 1.87 -19.30
C ALA A 33 3.98 2.74 -18.17
N LEU A 34 3.11 2.16 -17.34
CA LEU A 34 2.71 2.71 -16.06
C LEU A 34 3.56 2.06 -14.98
N LEU A 35 4.26 2.87 -14.19
CA LEU A 35 4.99 2.42 -13.02
C LEU A 35 4.11 2.54 -11.78
N VAL A 36 4.20 1.58 -10.88
CA VAL A 36 3.53 1.60 -9.59
C VAL A 36 4.58 1.37 -8.50
N ASP A 37 4.74 2.35 -7.63
CA ASP A 37 5.65 2.36 -6.49
C ASP A 37 7.05 1.81 -6.82
N PRO A 38 7.77 2.33 -7.84
CA PRO A 38 9.10 1.82 -8.18
C PRO A 38 10.09 2.13 -7.03
N GLY A 39 10.61 1.13 -6.42
CA GLY A 39 11.55 1.24 -5.29
C GLY A 39 11.96 -0.15 -4.86
N LEU A 40 12.75 -0.40 -3.88
CA LEU A 40 13.36 0.26 -2.73
C LEU A 40 14.84 0.64 -2.95
N TYR A 41 15.54 -0.14 -3.78
CA TYR A 41 16.98 0.01 -3.98
C TYR A 41 17.28 0.56 -5.38
N PRO A 42 18.31 1.41 -5.53
CA PRO A 42 18.68 1.97 -6.82
C PRO A 42 18.91 0.92 -7.92
N ASP A 43 19.60 -0.18 -7.58
CA ASP A 43 19.84 -1.28 -8.52
C ASP A 43 18.56 -2.06 -8.89
N GLU A 44 17.55 -2.07 -8.04
CA GLU A 44 16.23 -2.64 -8.34
C GLU A 44 15.46 -1.73 -9.29
N ILE A 45 15.53 -0.42 -9.06
CA ILE A 45 14.94 0.59 -9.96
C ILE A 45 15.61 0.54 -11.34
N ASP A 46 16.93 0.38 -11.40
CA ASP A 46 17.64 0.24 -12.69
C ASP A 46 17.21 -1.01 -13.46
N ARG A 47 16.89 -2.11 -12.78
CA ARG A 47 16.30 -3.30 -13.41
C ARG A 47 14.90 -3.02 -13.98
N ILE A 48 14.08 -2.23 -13.30
CA ILE A 48 12.77 -1.78 -13.80
C ILE A 48 12.95 -0.97 -15.08
N LYS A 49 13.87 0.01 -15.10
CA LYS A 49 14.20 0.80 -16.30
C LYS A 49 14.65 -0.08 -17.46
N ALA A 50 15.60 -0.99 -17.18
CA ALA A 50 16.13 -1.91 -18.19
C ALA A 50 15.02 -2.82 -18.78
N TYR A 51 14.10 -3.28 -17.94
CA TYR A 51 12.95 -4.06 -18.38
C TYR A 51 12.05 -3.26 -19.33
N ILE A 52 11.63 -2.07 -18.93
CA ILE A 52 10.78 -1.19 -19.76
C ILE A 52 11.45 -0.96 -21.12
N TYR A 53 12.74 -0.63 -21.10
CA TYR A 53 13.52 -0.39 -22.32
C TYR A 53 13.60 -1.64 -23.20
N SER A 54 13.83 -2.82 -22.62
CA SER A 54 13.88 -4.10 -23.34
C SER A 54 12.57 -4.47 -24.03
N ARG A 55 11.45 -3.93 -23.53
CA ARG A 55 10.11 -4.10 -24.13
C ARG A 55 9.82 -3.08 -25.24
N GLY A 56 10.75 -2.17 -25.51
CA GLY A 56 10.51 -1.04 -26.46
C GLY A 56 9.44 -0.07 -25.99
N ALA A 57 9.20 -0.04 -24.68
CA ALA A 57 8.24 0.86 -24.03
C ALA A 57 8.95 2.05 -23.41
N SER A 58 8.15 3.07 -23.02
CA SER A 58 8.60 4.25 -22.32
C SER A 58 7.70 4.53 -21.12
N PRO A 59 8.22 5.01 -19.99
CA PRO A 59 7.40 5.47 -18.89
C PRO A 59 6.44 6.56 -19.32
N LEU A 60 5.14 6.35 -19.15
CA LEU A 60 4.09 7.31 -19.45
C LEU A 60 3.64 8.04 -18.19
N HIS A 61 3.42 7.29 -17.10
CA HIS A 61 3.05 7.79 -15.80
C HIS A 61 3.69 6.96 -14.70
N LEU A 62 3.86 7.58 -13.54
CA LEU A 62 4.28 6.93 -12.30
C LEU A 62 3.19 7.17 -11.24
N VAL A 63 2.72 6.10 -10.64
CA VAL A 63 1.75 6.12 -9.55
C VAL A 63 2.48 5.90 -8.24
N VAL A 64 2.25 6.77 -7.26
CA VAL A 64 2.57 6.56 -5.85
C VAL A 64 1.27 6.23 -5.14
N THR A 65 1.17 5.01 -4.60
CA THR A 65 -0.09 4.50 -4.06
C THR A 65 -0.48 5.17 -2.76
N HIS A 66 0.50 5.48 -1.91
CA HIS A 66 0.31 6.19 -0.64
C HIS A 66 1.63 6.73 -0.09
N SER A 67 1.59 7.45 1.02
CA SER A 67 2.70 8.27 1.54
C SER A 67 3.69 7.51 2.44
N HIS A 68 3.56 6.21 2.65
CA HIS A 68 4.55 5.49 3.43
C HIS A 68 5.92 5.53 2.75
N TRP A 69 6.96 5.60 3.57
CA TRP A 69 8.33 5.89 3.14
C TRP A 69 8.85 4.93 2.05
N ASP A 70 8.44 3.68 2.07
CA ASP A 70 8.85 2.64 1.12
C ASP A 70 8.17 2.75 -0.25
N HIS A 71 7.05 3.45 -0.36
CA HIS A 71 6.34 3.68 -1.63
C HIS A 71 6.77 4.95 -2.36
N VAL A 72 7.53 5.84 -1.69
CA VAL A 72 7.89 7.17 -2.23
C VAL A 72 9.31 7.26 -2.78
N LEU A 73 10.10 6.19 -2.73
CA LEU A 73 11.53 6.22 -3.07
C LEU A 73 11.83 6.26 -4.56
N GLY A 74 10.90 5.85 -5.42
CA GLY A 74 11.14 5.65 -6.84
C GLY A 74 11.05 6.88 -7.74
N PRO A 75 10.15 7.85 -7.51
CA PRO A 75 9.89 8.94 -8.45
C PRO A 75 11.11 9.72 -8.89
N GLU A 76 12.03 10.03 -8.00
CA GLU A 76 13.26 10.77 -8.32
C GLU A 76 14.17 10.10 -9.37
N TYR A 77 14.04 8.77 -9.55
CA TYR A 77 14.80 8.02 -10.54
C TYR A 77 14.18 8.07 -11.94
N PHE A 78 13.00 8.68 -12.09
CA PHE A 78 12.27 8.82 -13.34
C PHE A 78 11.98 10.30 -13.67
N PRO A 79 13.02 11.15 -13.81
CA PRO A 79 12.83 12.58 -14.02
C PRO A 79 12.01 12.85 -15.28
N GLY A 80 11.01 13.73 -15.16
CA GLY A 80 10.13 14.12 -16.25
C GLY A 80 8.99 13.14 -16.55
N VAL A 81 8.87 12.05 -15.80
CA VAL A 81 7.69 11.18 -15.84
C VAL A 81 6.64 11.72 -14.88
N PRO A 82 5.42 12.05 -15.37
CA PRO A 82 4.37 12.59 -14.50
C PRO A 82 4.00 11.68 -13.37
N VAL A 83 3.98 12.22 -12.15
CA VAL A 83 3.59 11.53 -10.91
C VAL A 83 2.10 11.74 -10.65
N ILE A 84 1.38 10.63 -10.41
CA ILE A 84 -0.05 10.63 -10.10
C ILE A 84 -0.26 10.11 -8.69
N GLN A 85 -1.06 10.83 -7.91
CA GLN A 85 -1.42 10.48 -6.54
C GLN A 85 -2.91 10.77 -6.28
N GLN A 86 -3.46 10.20 -5.21
CA GLN A 86 -4.77 10.61 -4.72
C GLN A 86 -4.66 12.01 -4.08
N GLN A 87 -5.73 12.81 -4.15
CA GLN A 87 -5.70 14.23 -3.78
C GLN A 87 -5.30 14.50 -2.33
N GLU A 88 -5.67 13.64 -1.40
CA GLU A 88 -5.34 13.80 0.03
C GLU A 88 -3.84 13.66 0.31
N SER A 89 -3.06 13.05 -0.60
CA SER A 89 -1.61 12.92 -0.47
C SER A 89 -0.92 14.27 -0.25
N VAL A 90 -1.42 15.34 -0.87
CA VAL A 90 -0.84 16.68 -0.72
C VAL A 90 -0.86 17.14 0.75
N ALA A 91 -1.98 16.93 1.44
CA ALA A 91 -2.10 17.30 2.85
C ALA A 91 -1.29 16.33 3.75
N VAL A 92 -1.34 15.03 3.46
CA VAL A 92 -0.62 13.99 4.22
C VAL A 92 0.89 14.19 4.12
N PHE A 93 1.42 14.47 2.93
CA PHE A 93 2.85 14.78 2.77
C PHE A 93 3.24 16.07 3.50
N ALA A 94 2.41 17.11 3.43
CA ALA A 94 2.70 18.35 4.14
C ALA A 94 2.74 18.15 5.68
N GLU A 95 1.87 17.31 6.22
CA GLU A 95 1.80 17.01 7.65
C GLU A 95 2.93 16.10 8.12
N HIS A 96 3.29 15.09 7.30
CA HIS A 96 4.21 14.02 7.69
C HIS A 96 5.60 14.10 7.05
N HIS A 97 5.91 15.17 6.34
CA HIS A 97 7.16 15.38 5.60
C HIS A 97 8.41 14.97 6.41
N THR A 98 8.63 15.59 7.55
CA THR A 98 9.83 15.34 8.38
C THR A 98 9.94 13.89 8.83
N ARG A 99 8.81 13.25 9.14
CA ARG A 99 8.77 11.84 9.53
C ARG A 99 9.19 10.93 8.38
N ILE A 100 8.62 11.16 7.20
CA ILE A 100 8.92 10.34 6.01
C ILE A 100 10.41 10.48 5.65
N GLU A 101 10.94 11.69 5.64
CA GLU A 101 12.37 11.92 5.40
C GLU A 101 13.27 11.23 6.42
N HIS A 102 12.89 11.26 7.70
CA HIS A 102 13.63 10.55 8.75
C HIS A 102 13.60 9.03 8.53
N GLN A 103 12.43 8.46 8.19
CA GLN A 103 12.30 7.03 7.91
C GLN A 103 13.13 6.61 6.69
N VAL A 104 13.11 7.39 5.62
CA VAL A 104 13.95 7.17 4.43
C VAL A 104 15.44 7.22 4.80
N THR A 105 15.86 8.25 5.53
CA THR A 105 17.26 8.39 5.95
C THR A 105 17.72 7.20 6.81
N GLU A 106 16.87 6.75 7.73
CA GLU A 106 17.19 5.61 8.59
C GLU A 106 17.24 4.30 7.79
N TRP A 107 16.32 4.11 6.86
CA TRP A 107 16.35 2.98 5.93
C TRP A 107 17.64 2.95 5.10
N GLU A 108 18.04 4.08 4.53
CA GLU A 108 19.26 4.18 3.74
C GLU A 108 20.50 3.87 4.56
N ARG A 109 20.56 4.42 5.78
CA ARG A 109 21.66 4.15 6.72
C ARG A 109 21.76 2.66 7.06
N GLN A 110 20.64 2.00 7.36
CA GLN A 110 20.59 0.56 7.69
C GLN A 110 20.91 -0.32 6.49
N SER A 111 20.48 0.09 5.30
CA SER A 111 20.64 -0.67 4.05
C SER A 111 21.97 -0.38 3.33
N GLY A 112 22.76 0.58 3.84
CA GLY A 112 24.02 0.99 3.22
C GLY A 112 23.84 1.69 1.88
N ILE A 113 22.66 2.27 1.63
CA ILE A 113 22.36 3.04 0.42
C ILE A 113 23.04 4.41 0.53
N GLN A 114 23.73 4.82 -0.55
CA GLN A 114 24.30 6.14 -0.68
C GLN A 114 23.60 6.87 -1.82
N ARG A 115 23.05 8.05 -1.53
CA ARG A 115 22.45 8.92 -2.54
C ARG A 115 23.43 10.00 -2.95
N ASP A 116 23.40 10.35 -4.22
CA ASP A 116 24.15 11.50 -4.74
C ASP A 116 23.49 12.84 -4.37
N MET A 117 22.17 12.82 -4.17
CA MET A 117 21.33 13.97 -3.80
C MET A 117 20.45 13.63 -2.60
N PRO A 118 20.07 14.61 -1.76
CA PRO A 118 19.08 14.41 -0.70
C PRO A 118 17.75 13.87 -1.27
N PHE A 119 17.09 13.00 -0.50
CA PHE A 119 15.74 12.55 -0.83
C PHE A 119 14.76 13.74 -0.88
N LEU A 120 13.91 13.74 -1.88
CA LEU A 120 12.83 14.71 -2.03
C LEU A 120 11.50 13.95 -2.10
N LEU A 121 10.53 14.37 -1.29
CA LEU A 121 9.17 13.84 -1.39
C LEU A 121 8.60 14.09 -2.79
N PRO A 122 7.94 13.10 -3.41
CA PRO A 122 7.37 13.26 -4.73
C PRO A 122 6.16 14.19 -4.70
N GLU A 123 6.24 15.30 -5.43
CA GLU A 123 5.09 16.16 -5.68
C GLU A 123 4.26 15.58 -6.83
N PRO A 124 2.91 15.52 -6.74
CA PRO A 124 2.09 15.02 -7.82
C PRO A 124 1.95 16.05 -8.94
N ASP A 125 2.17 15.61 -10.19
CA ASP A 125 1.81 16.38 -11.39
C ASP A 125 0.29 16.33 -11.66
N GLN A 126 -0.36 15.26 -11.21
CA GLN A 126 -1.80 15.07 -11.31
C GLN A 126 -2.36 14.41 -10.05
N THR A 127 -3.47 14.93 -9.56
CA THR A 127 -4.25 14.33 -8.48
C THR A 127 -5.67 13.98 -8.94
N PHE A 128 -6.33 13.11 -8.19
CA PHE A 128 -7.75 12.77 -8.39
C PHE A 128 -8.42 12.50 -7.02
N THR A 129 -9.74 12.58 -6.98
CA THR A 129 -10.52 12.30 -5.74
C THR A 129 -10.88 10.83 -5.60
N ASP A 130 -11.86 10.35 -6.38
CA ASP A 130 -12.41 8.99 -6.19
C ASP A 130 -11.89 8.00 -7.22
N ARG A 131 -11.78 8.43 -8.49
CA ARG A 131 -11.39 7.56 -9.61
C ARG A 131 -10.77 8.38 -10.74
N LEU A 132 -9.74 7.80 -11.37
CA LEU A 132 -9.12 8.34 -12.56
C LEU A 132 -8.90 7.23 -13.59
N GLY A 133 -9.37 7.43 -14.81
CA GLY A 133 -9.07 6.55 -15.95
C GLY A 133 -7.86 7.04 -16.73
N LEU A 134 -6.82 6.24 -16.80
CA LEU A 134 -5.61 6.51 -17.58
C LEU A 134 -5.65 5.76 -18.91
N GLN A 135 -5.39 6.48 -20.01
CA GLN A 135 -5.24 5.83 -21.31
C GLN A 135 -3.82 5.32 -21.48
N SER A 136 -3.66 4.05 -21.80
CA SER A 136 -2.38 3.37 -22.00
C SER A 136 -2.50 2.35 -23.13
N GLY A 137 -1.81 2.56 -24.26
CA GLY A 137 -1.82 1.64 -25.38
C GLY A 137 -3.20 1.29 -25.94
N GLY A 138 -4.16 2.21 -25.88
CA GLY A 138 -5.55 1.98 -26.31
C GLY A 138 -6.43 1.24 -25.30
N LYS A 139 -5.95 0.97 -24.09
CA LYS A 139 -6.69 0.42 -22.96
C LYS A 139 -6.86 1.50 -21.89
N THR A 140 -7.81 1.31 -20.99
CA THR A 140 -8.01 2.18 -19.82
C THR A 140 -7.58 1.42 -18.56
N ILE A 141 -6.63 1.99 -17.83
CA ILE A 141 -6.25 1.59 -16.46
C ILE A 141 -6.99 2.52 -15.52
N GLU A 142 -7.51 1.98 -14.43
CA GLU A 142 -8.27 2.71 -13.42
C GLU A 142 -7.46 2.87 -12.14
N LEU A 143 -7.29 4.10 -11.69
CA LEU A 143 -6.82 4.42 -10.34
C LEU A 143 -8.05 4.66 -9.47
N LEU A 144 -8.17 3.94 -8.36
CA LEU A 144 -9.33 4.00 -7.47
C LEU A 144 -8.87 4.40 -6.07
N HIS A 145 -9.50 5.40 -5.47
CA HIS A 145 -9.28 5.75 -4.07
C HIS A 145 -9.68 4.58 -3.17
N ALA A 146 -8.77 4.15 -2.30
CA ALA A 146 -8.90 2.95 -1.49
C ALA A 146 -8.46 3.20 -0.03
N PRO A 147 -9.14 4.13 0.69
CA PRO A 147 -8.76 4.50 2.04
C PRO A 147 -8.97 3.37 3.05
N GLY A 148 -8.26 3.46 4.18
CA GLY A 148 -8.36 2.53 5.30
C GLY A 148 -7.01 2.25 5.93
N HIS A 149 -6.03 1.81 5.15
CA HIS A 149 -4.63 1.74 5.56
C HIS A 149 -4.03 3.15 5.69
N ALA A 150 -4.13 3.94 4.64
CA ALA A 150 -3.82 5.36 4.64
C ALA A 150 -5.02 6.16 4.07
N PRO A 151 -5.18 7.46 4.42
CA PRO A 151 -6.32 8.26 3.93
C PRO A 151 -6.28 8.41 2.40
N GLU A 152 -5.11 8.64 1.84
CA GLU A 152 -4.87 8.87 0.41
C GLU A 152 -4.54 7.60 -0.38
N GLN A 153 -4.60 6.42 0.22
CA GLN A 153 -4.24 5.21 -0.50
C GLN A 153 -5.11 5.02 -1.74
N LEU A 154 -4.46 4.62 -2.82
CA LEU A 154 -5.11 4.23 -4.07
C LEU A 154 -4.70 2.82 -4.47
N VAL A 155 -5.52 2.19 -5.30
CA VAL A 155 -5.22 0.93 -5.97
C VAL A 155 -5.24 1.13 -7.48
N VAL A 156 -4.53 0.27 -8.22
CA VAL A 156 -4.49 0.31 -9.68
C VAL A 156 -5.20 -0.92 -10.24
N TYR A 157 -6.22 -0.71 -11.05
CA TYR A 157 -7.00 -1.78 -11.66
C TYR A 157 -6.92 -1.75 -13.18
N ASP A 158 -6.50 -2.84 -13.77
CA ASP A 158 -6.57 -3.07 -15.22
C ASP A 158 -7.76 -4.00 -15.54
N PRO A 159 -8.91 -3.47 -15.94
CA PRO A 159 -10.08 -4.29 -16.25
C PRO A 159 -9.88 -5.20 -17.48
N SER A 160 -8.96 -4.84 -18.39
CA SER A 160 -8.70 -5.62 -19.60
C SER A 160 -7.98 -6.95 -19.32
N GLU A 161 -7.20 -7.00 -18.24
CA GLU A 161 -6.45 -8.18 -17.78
C GLU A 161 -7.02 -8.74 -16.47
N ALA A 162 -8.07 -8.10 -15.91
CA ALA A 162 -8.63 -8.41 -14.58
C ALA A 162 -7.53 -8.44 -13.49
N THR A 163 -6.67 -7.42 -13.51
CA THR A 163 -5.49 -7.31 -12.63
C THR A 163 -5.69 -6.17 -11.65
N LEU A 164 -5.49 -6.42 -10.36
CA LEU A 164 -5.54 -5.45 -9.27
C LEU A 164 -4.19 -5.33 -8.58
N TRP A 165 -3.61 -4.14 -8.57
CA TRP A 165 -2.55 -3.75 -7.67
C TRP A 165 -3.17 -3.14 -6.42
N ALA A 166 -3.04 -3.80 -5.28
CA ALA A 166 -3.83 -3.50 -4.08
C ALA A 166 -3.10 -2.60 -3.07
N ALA A 167 -1.91 -2.10 -3.38
CA ALA A 167 -1.08 -1.39 -2.41
C ALA A 167 -0.95 -2.21 -1.10
N ASP A 168 -1.02 -1.61 0.07
CA ASP A 168 -0.86 -2.30 1.35
C ASP A 168 -2.18 -2.89 1.87
N MET A 169 -2.84 -3.62 0.95
CA MET A 169 -4.03 -4.40 1.23
C MET A 169 -3.90 -5.80 0.65
N LEU A 170 -4.65 -6.74 1.19
CA LEU A 170 -4.80 -8.10 0.65
C LEU A 170 -3.47 -8.88 0.56
N SER A 171 -2.56 -8.63 1.49
CA SER A 171 -1.28 -9.33 1.62
C SER A 171 -1.46 -10.76 2.14
N ASP A 172 -0.51 -11.67 1.84
CA ASP A 172 -0.44 -13.00 2.45
C ASP A 172 0.45 -13.02 3.70
N ILE A 173 1.21 -11.97 3.91
CA ILE A 173 2.17 -11.88 5.02
C ILE A 173 1.80 -10.82 6.04
N GLU A 174 1.04 -9.81 5.65
CA GLU A 174 0.60 -8.73 6.52
C GLU A 174 -0.89 -8.86 6.84
N ILE A 175 -1.27 -8.30 7.98
CA ILE A 175 -2.67 -8.11 8.36
C ILE A 175 -3.21 -6.83 7.71
N PRO A 176 -4.54 -6.64 7.60
CA PRO A 176 -5.10 -5.33 7.30
C PRO A 176 -4.66 -4.33 8.37
N PHE A 177 -3.64 -3.53 8.03
CA PHE A 177 -3.06 -2.58 8.96
C PHE A 177 -3.89 -1.29 8.99
N VAL A 178 -4.75 -1.17 9.99
CA VAL A 178 -5.64 -0.01 10.16
C VAL A 178 -4.86 1.13 10.80
N MET A 179 -4.34 2.02 9.97
CA MET A 179 -3.61 3.21 10.42
C MET A 179 -4.46 4.48 10.30
N HIS A 180 -5.47 4.45 9.44
CA HIS A 180 -6.34 5.60 9.19
C HIS A 180 -7.75 5.39 9.75
N ASP A 181 -8.55 4.48 9.16
CA ASP A 181 -9.97 4.36 9.43
C ASP A 181 -10.45 2.92 9.16
N LEU A 182 -10.96 2.25 10.20
CA LEU A 182 -11.45 0.87 10.14
C LEU A 182 -12.68 0.74 9.23
N GLN A 183 -13.60 1.69 9.31
CA GLN A 183 -14.83 1.64 8.52
C GLN A 183 -14.55 1.90 7.04
N ALA A 184 -13.68 2.88 6.73
CA ALA A 184 -13.22 3.13 5.37
C ALA A 184 -12.51 1.91 4.78
N TYR A 185 -11.67 1.22 5.57
CA TYR A 185 -11.00 -0.01 5.13
C TYR A 185 -12.00 -1.09 4.74
N ARG A 186 -12.99 -1.34 5.59
CA ARG A 186 -14.06 -2.32 5.31
C ARG A 186 -14.86 -1.98 4.06
N GLN A 187 -15.25 -0.71 3.90
CA GLN A 187 -15.95 -0.23 2.70
C GLN A 187 -15.08 -0.38 1.45
N THR A 188 -13.78 -0.13 1.56
CA THR A 188 -12.83 -0.34 0.46
C THR A 188 -12.79 -1.82 0.05
N LEU A 189 -12.64 -2.76 1.00
CA LEU A 189 -12.68 -4.19 0.68
C LEU A 189 -14.01 -4.61 0.04
N ASP A 190 -15.14 -4.02 0.46
CA ASP A 190 -16.44 -4.31 -0.14
C ASP A 190 -16.54 -3.80 -1.59
N ARG A 191 -15.95 -2.66 -1.91
CA ARG A 191 -15.85 -2.14 -3.28
C ARG A 191 -14.91 -2.99 -4.13
N LEU A 192 -13.73 -3.35 -3.63
CA LEU A 192 -12.77 -4.19 -4.35
C LEU A 192 -13.34 -5.58 -4.67
N ALA A 193 -14.16 -6.15 -3.79
CA ALA A 193 -14.82 -7.42 -4.03
C ALA A 193 -15.85 -7.41 -5.18
N GLN A 194 -16.27 -6.22 -5.65
CA GLN A 194 -17.16 -6.10 -6.82
C GLN A 194 -16.38 -6.13 -8.14
N LEU A 195 -15.05 -6.02 -8.11
CA LEU A 195 -14.21 -6.07 -9.30
C LEU A 195 -14.01 -7.53 -9.74
N GLU A 196 -13.93 -7.74 -11.05
CA GLU A 196 -13.44 -9.02 -11.58
C GLU A 196 -11.92 -9.03 -11.49
N VAL A 197 -11.36 -9.77 -10.52
CA VAL A 197 -9.91 -9.86 -10.29
C VAL A 197 -9.44 -11.30 -10.47
N LYS A 198 -8.52 -11.50 -11.42
CA LYS A 198 -7.84 -12.78 -11.68
C LYS A 198 -6.40 -12.77 -11.16
N THR A 199 -5.76 -11.62 -11.18
CA THR A 199 -4.42 -11.41 -10.61
C THR A 199 -4.46 -10.26 -9.62
N LEU A 200 -4.04 -10.53 -8.39
CA LEU A 200 -3.92 -9.57 -7.30
C LEU A 200 -2.45 -9.42 -6.93
N VAL A 201 -1.96 -8.20 -6.85
CA VAL A 201 -0.60 -7.90 -6.39
C VAL A 201 -0.69 -6.97 -5.19
N PRO A 202 -0.30 -7.40 -3.98
CA PRO A 202 -0.16 -6.53 -2.82
C PRO A 202 1.17 -5.76 -2.89
N GLY A 203 1.28 -4.66 -2.14
CA GLY A 203 2.54 -3.93 -1.94
C GLY A 203 3.60 -4.81 -1.28
N HIS A 204 3.19 -5.64 -0.32
CA HIS A 204 4.04 -6.62 0.36
C HIS A 204 3.46 -8.02 0.27
N GLY A 205 4.33 -9.01 -0.01
CA GLY A 205 3.93 -10.41 -0.10
C GLY A 205 3.87 -10.95 -1.52
N ARG A 206 3.23 -12.11 -1.69
CA ARG A 206 3.16 -12.78 -3.00
C ARG A 206 1.91 -12.38 -3.76
N PRO A 207 1.99 -12.21 -5.09
CA PRO A 207 0.79 -12.13 -5.91
C PRO A 207 -0.14 -13.33 -5.71
N ALA A 208 -1.45 -13.11 -5.78
CA ALA A 208 -2.48 -14.15 -5.82
C ALA A 208 -2.99 -14.32 -7.25
N ASN A 209 -3.18 -15.57 -7.68
CA ASN A 209 -3.60 -15.89 -9.03
C ASN A 209 -4.84 -16.80 -9.03
N GLY A 210 -5.84 -16.38 -9.77
CA GLY A 210 -7.15 -17.06 -9.86
C GLY A 210 -8.12 -16.63 -8.78
N GLN A 211 -9.40 -16.72 -9.13
CA GLN A 211 -10.52 -16.25 -8.31
C GLN A 211 -10.51 -16.81 -6.88
N ALA A 212 -10.15 -18.08 -6.71
CA ALA A 212 -10.16 -18.72 -5.40
C ALA A 212 -9.15 -18.12 -4.43
N GLU A 213 -7.93 -17.82 -4.90
CA GLU A 213 -6.88 -17.23 -4.07
C GLU A 213 -7.19 -15.77 -3.75
N VAL A 214 -7.67 -15.00 -4.72
CA VAL A 214 -8.11 -13.61 -4.53
C VAL A 214 -9.25 -13.54 -3.52
N SER A 215 -10.28 -14.40 -3.65
CA SER A 215 -11.38 -14.45 -2.69
C SER A 215 -10.90 -14.82 -1.29
N ALA A 216 -9.96 -15.75 -1.16
CA ALA A 216 -9.43 -16.16 0.14
C ALA A 216 -8.70 -14.98 0.86
N ARG A 217 -7.98 -14.11 0.10
CA ARG A 217 -7.36 -12.90 0.66
C ARG A 217 -8.41 -11.91 1.15
N LEU A 218 -9.42 -11.62 0.33
CA LEU A 218 -10.54 -10.74 0.70
C LEU A 218 -11.28 -11.25 1.95
N ASP A 219 -11.56 -12.55 2.02
CA ASP A 219 -12.25 -13.16 3.15
C ASP A 219 -11.40 -13.11 4.43
N ALA A 220 -10.09 -13.32 4.33
CA ALA A 220 -9.18 -13.25 5.46
C ALA A 220 -9.12 -11.84 6.05
N ASP A 221 -8.95 -10.81 5.20
CA ASP A 221 -8.89 -9.42 5.64
C ASP A 221 -10.22 -8.97 6.26
N ARG A 222 -11.35 -9.31 5.63
CA ARG A 222 -12.69 -9.04 6.16
C ARG A 222 -12.94 -9.70 7.51
N ALA A 223 -12.51 -10.95 7.66
CA ALA A 223 -12.67 -11.69 8.91
C ALA A 223 -11.85 -11.04 10.04
N TYR A 224 -10.61 -10.63 9.75
CA TYR A 224 -9.75 -9.93 10.71
C TYR A 224 -10.39 -8.60 11.16
N LEU A 225 -10.81 -7.74 10.22
CA LEU A 225 -11.40 -6.44 10.54
C LEU A 225 -12.74 -6.58 11.29
N ALA A 226 -13.56 -7.57 10.94
CA ALA A 226 -14.80 -7.84 11.64
C ALA A 226 -14.58 -8.33 13.09
N GLU A 227 -13.59 -9.19 13.31
CA GLU A 227 -13.24 -9.64 14.66
C GLU A 227 -12.62 -8.51 15.49
N LEU A 228 -11.74 -7.69 14.89
CA LEU A 228 -11.16 -6.51 15.51
C LEU A 228 -12.26 -5.56 15.99
N GLN A 229 -13.16 -5.16 15.11
CA GLN A 229 -14.26 -4.27 15.45
C GLN A 229 -15.10 -4.83 16.60
N LYS A 230 -15.54 -6.08 16.49
CA LYS A 230 -16.37 -6.73 17.50
C LYS A 230 -15.73 -6.71 18.89
N ARG A 231 -14.43 -7.01 18.96
CA ARG A 231 -13.72 -7.07 20.25
C ARG A 231 -13.50 -5.69 20.84
N VAL A 232 -13.16 -4.72 20.01
CA VAL A 232 -12.98 -3.33 20.44
C VAL A 232 -14.28 -2.74 20.92
N GLU A 233 -15.40 -2.90 20.18
CA GLU A 233 -16.74 -2.47 20.60
C GLU A 233 -17.16 -3.09 21.94
N ALA A 234 -16.88 -4.38 22.13
CA ALA A 234 -17.17 -5.05 23.40
C ALA A 234 -16.32 -4.50 24.55
N ALA A 235 -15.06 -4.17 24.30
CA ALA A 235 -14.20 -3.55 25.31
C ALA A 235 -14.70 -2.14 25.70
N ILE A 236 -15.05 -1.30 24.71
CA ILE A 236 -15.60 0.04 24.93
C ILE A 236 -16.92 -0.05 25.72
N SER A 237 -17.83 -0.94 25.31
CA SER A 237 -19.13 -1.13 25.98
C SER A 237 -18.98 -1.61 27.43
N ALA A 238 -17.87 -2.27 27.75
CA ALA A 238 -17.53 -2.69 29.11
C ALA A 238 -16.75 -1.62 29.90
N GLY A 239 -16.58 -0.41 29.36
CA GLY A 239 -15.83 0.68 30.00
C GLY A 239 -14.33 0.41 30.14
N ARG A 240 -13.75 -0.43 29.27
CA ARG A 240 -12.33 -0.80 29.31
C ARG A 240 -11.46 0.25 28.65
N SER A 241 -10.24 0.37 29.14
CA SER A 241 -9.18 1.18 28.53
C SER A 241 -8.66 0.60 27.22
N ALA A 242 -7.90 1.39 26.44
CA ALA A 242 -7.22 0.93 25.22
C ALA A 242 -6.27 -0.27 25.49
N ALA A 243 -5.55 -0.26 26.61
CA ALA A 243 -4.67 -1.36 26.99
C ALA A 243 -5.43 -2.67 27.30
N GLU A 244 -6.62 -2.56 27.92
CA GLU A 244 -7.49 -3.71 28.15
C GLU A 244 -8.17 -4.20 26.88
N ALA A 245 -8.49 -3.30 25.94
CA ALA A 245 -8.96 -3.64 24.60
C ALA A 245 -7.87 -4.41 23.82
N LEU A 246 -6.61 -3.97 23.89
CA LEU A 246 -5.48 -4.70 23.32
C LEU A 246 -5.34 -6.11 23.91
N THR A 247 -5.48 -6.22 25.24
CA THR A 247 -5.47 -7.53 25.93
C THR A 247 -6.63 -8.42 25.43
N ALA A 248 -7.82 -7.86 25.23
CA ALA A 248 -8.97 -8.60 24.70
C ALA A 248 -8.75 -9.05 23.24
N CYS A 249 -7.99 -8.31 22.45
CA CYS A 249 -7.61 -8.65 21.09
C CYS A 249 -6.42 -9.61 20.98
N ALA A 250 -5.66 -9.82 22.05
CA ALA A 250 -4.43 -10.62 22.04
C ALA A 250 -4.61 -12.08 21.59
N SER A 251 -5.81 -12.65 21.69
CA SER A 251 -6.13 -14.01 21.23
C SER A 251 -6.62 -14.08 19.78
N MET A 252 -6.69 -12.97 19.04
CA MET A 252 -7.03 -12.97 17.62
C MET A 252 -6.01 -13.80 16.82
N ARG A 253 -6.50 -14.51 15.82
CA ARG A 253 -5.66 -15.31 14.93
C ARG A 253 -5.41 -14.53 13.65
N TYR A 254 -4.15 -14.35 13.30
CA TYR A 254 -3.71 -13.71 12.07
C TYR A 254 -2.37 -14.26 11.60
N ALA A 255 -2.03 -13.99 10.33
CA ALA A 255 -0.80 -14.47 9.72
C ALA A 255 0.44 -13.82 10.36
N ASN A 256 1.56 -14.54 10.36
CA ASN A 256 2.89 -14.04 10.74
C ASN A 256 2.89 -13.19 12.03
N ARG A 257 2.32 -13.74 13.09
CA ARG A 257 2.05 -13.02 14.34
C ARG A 257 3.23 -12.19 14.85
N ASP A 258 4.43 -12.76 14.88
CA ASP A 258 5.62 -12.08 15.39
C ASP A 258 6.01 -10.84 14.56
N GLN A 259 5.74 -10.86 13.27
CA GLN A 259 6.01 -9.74 12.36
C GLN A 259 4.90 -8.69 12.36
N ASN A 260 3.68 -9.09 12.68
CA ASN A 260 2.49 -8.24 12.67
C ASN A 260 2.05 -7.77 14.06
N GLU A 261 2.82 -8.01 15.12
CA GLU A 261 2.43 -7.66 16.49
C GLU A 261 2.24 -6.15 16.66
N ASP A 262 3.18 -5.35 16.17
CA ASP A 262 3.08 -3.88 16.21
C ASP A 262 1.93 -3.35 15.35
N ALA A 263 1.76 -3.88 14.14
CA ALA A 263 0.65 -3.53 13.26
C ALA A 263 -0.71 -3.87 13.91
N HIS A 264 -0.80 -5.04 14.56
CA HIS A 264 -2.01 -5.42 15.29
C HIS A 264 -2.30 -4.50 16.48
N ARG A 265 -1.28 -4.16 17.27
CA ARG A 265 -1.41 -3.22 18.39
C ARG A 265 -1.92 -1.86 17.93
N LEU A 266 -1.31 -1.31 16.89
CA LEU A 266 -1.71 -0.01 16.32
C LEU A 266 -3.11 -0.06 15.73
N SER A 267 -3.49 -1.14 15.04
CA SER A 267 -4.84 -1.33 14.51
C SER A 267 -5.89 -1.37 15.65
N VAL A 268 -5.59 -2.00 16.78
CA VAL A 268 -6.48 -2.00 17.96
C VAL A 268 -6.61 -0.60 18.54
N GLU A 269 -5.50 0.14 18.69
CA GLU A 269 -5.51 1.51 19.22
C GLU A 269 -6.30 2.45 18.32
N THR A 270 -6.07 2.39 17.00
CA THR A 270 -6.80 3.20 16.01
C THR A 270 -8.29 2.87 16.05
N ALA A 271 -8.66 1.61 15.99
CA ALA A 271 -10.06 1.18 16.05
C ALA A 271 -10.74 1.58 17.38
N PHE A 272 -10.00 1.53 18.49
CA PHE A 272 -10.53 1.94 19.79
C PHE A 272 -10.90 3.42 19.83
N ILE A 273 -10.03 4.28 19.29
CA ILE A 273 -10.27 5.73 19.23
C ILE A 273 -11.42 6.03 18.25
N GLU A 274 -11.41 5.45 17.07
CA GLU A 274 -12.42 5.66 16.03
C GLU A 274 -13.83 5.26 16.50
N LEU A 275 -13.93 4.14 17.22
CA LEU A 275 -15.20 3.64 17.74
C LEU A 275 -15.68 4.34 19.03
N GLY A 276 -14.99 5.40 19.44
CA GLY A 276 -15.40 6.27 20.55
C GLY A 276 -14.88 5.85 21.93
N GLY A 277 -13.84 5.05 21.97
CA GLY A 277 -13.13 4.76 23.22
C GLY A 277 -12.42 6.00 23.76
N GLU A 278 -12.53 6.22 25.05
CA GLU A 278 -11.86 7.35 25.72
C GLU A 278 -10.37 7.03 25.94
N VAL A 279 -9.51 7.95 25.53
CA VAL A 279 -8.07 7.88 25.75
C VAL A 279 -7.60 9.04 26.63
N GLU A 280 -6.55 8.82 27.41
CA GLU A 280 -5.97 9.85 28.27
C GLU A 280 -5.60 11.11 27.46
N PRO A 281 -5.78 12.33 28.03
CA PRO A 281 -5.35 13.55 27.38
C PRO A 281 -3.86 13.50 27.00
N GLY A 282 -3.55 13.70 25.71
CA GLY A 282 -2.20 13.59 25.18
C GLY A 282 -1.83 12.21 24.63
N HIS A 283 -2.75 11.24 24.68
CA HIS A 283 -2.60 10.00 23.93
C HIS A 283 -2.69 10.32 22.43
N LYS A 284 -1.61 10.13 21.71
CA LYS A 284 -1.53 10.52 20.29
C LYS A 284 -1.95 9.39 19.33
N GLY A 285 -2.39 8.24 19.83
CA GLY A 285 -2.67 7.08 18.99
C GLY A 285 -1.48 6.76 18.06
N TRP A 286 -1.76 6.56 16.80
CA TRP A 286 -0.77 6.42 15.74
C TRP A 286 0.27 7.58 15.68
N ASN A 287 -0.08 8.81 16.10
CA ASN A 287 0.84 9.95 16.14
C ASN A 287 2.00 9.80 17.16
N ARG A 288 2.11 8.68 17.86
CA ARG A 288 3.28 8.39 18.73
C ARG A 288 4.60 8.22 17.97
N PHE A 289 4.55 8.03 16.67
CA PHE A 289 5.74 7.95 15.82
C PHE A 289 6.11 9.32 15.20
N GLN A 290 5.54 10.38 15.72
CA GLN A 290 5.97 11.75 15.43
C GLN A 290 7.19 12.14 16.24
#